data_9f74d82d8b01ad9ca57e401c7bb00964
#
_entry.id   9f74d82d8b01ad9ca57e401c7bb00964
#
_cell.length_a   1.000
_cell.length_b   1.000
_cell.length_c   1.000
_cell.angle_alpha   90.00
_cell.angle_beta   90.00
_cell.angle_gamma   90.00
#
_symmetry.space_group_name_H-M   'P 1'
#
loop_
_entity.id
_entity.type
_entity.pdbx_description
1 polymer ?
#
loop_
_entity_poly.entity_id
_entity_poly.type
_entity_poly.pdbx_seq_one_letter_code
_entity_poly.pdbx_strand_id
1 'polypeptide(L)'
;MRPRLLYIAHCRNVQVADVTLQNSPFWTSHYYRCDKVKLLNLRIFSPIKPIKSASADGIDMDVCTNFHIKGCRFTVNDDAICFKGGKGPYADQDTYNGPNKNILIEDCFFDHTTGSCMT
;
A
#
# COMPACT_ATOMS: atom_id res chain seq x y z
N MET A 1 13.18 5.51 -13.32
CA MET A 1 11.99 5.02 -12.59
C MET A 1 12.39 4.75 -11.15
N ARG A 2 11.62 5.23 -10.17
CA ARG A 2 11.89 4.95 -8.75
C ARG A 2 11.29 3.60 -8.37
N PRO A 3 12.02 2.70 -7.68
CA PRO A 3 11.49 1.40 -7.28
C PRO A 3 10.55 1.50 -6.09
N ARG A 4 9.64 0.54 -5.93
CA ARG A 4 8.91 0.28 -4.69
C ARG A 4 9.83 -0.40 -3.69
N LEU A 5 9.60 -0.18 -2.39
CA LEU A 5 10.37 -0.89 -1.37
C LEU A 5 9.97 -2.38 -1.33
N LEU A 6 8.67 -2.64 -1.36
CA LEU A 6 8.12 -4.00 -1.38
C LEU A 6 7.10 -4.11 -2.52
N TYR A 7 7.25 -5.11 -3.38
CA TYR A 7 6.31 -5.41 -4.44
C TYR A 7 5.97 -6.91 -4.45
N ILE A 8 4.71 -7.23 -4.23
CA ILE A 8 4.19 -8.60 -4.22
C ILE A 8 3.07 -8.69 -5.26
N ALA A 9 3.20 -9.61 -6.20
CA ALA A 9 2.25 -9.74 -7.29
C ALA A 9 1.84 -11.20 -7.52
N HIS A 10 0.56 -11.40 -7.87
CA HIS A 10 -0.02 -12.70 -8.19
C HIS A 10 0.17 -13.76 -7.09
N CYS A 11 0.15 -13.32 -5.83
CA CYS A 11 0.38 -14.19 -4.67
C CYS A 11 -0.90 -14.45 -3.90
N ARG A 12 -0.95 -15.59 -3.25
CA ARG A 12 -2.03 -16.00 -2.37
C ARG A 12 -1.50 -16.39 -1.00
N ASN A 13 -2.28 -16.12 0.06
CA ASN A 13 -1.89 -16.40 1.45
C ASN A 13 -0.60 -15.65 1.86
N VAL A 14 -0.57 -14.35 1.65
CA VAL A 14 0.55 -13.47 2.01
C VAL A 14 0.35 -12.96 3.43
N GLN A 15 1.40 -13.00 4.24
CA GLN A 15 1.42 -12.31 5.52
C GLN A 15 2.70 -11.50 5.67
N VAL A 16 2.55 -10.23 6.04
CA VAL A 16 3.64 -9.35 6.46
C VAL A 16 3.28 -8.82 7.84
N ALA A 17 4.13 -9.07 8.83
CA ALA A 17 3.81 -8.74 10.21
C ALA A 17 5.03 -8.24 10.98
N ASP A 18 4.79 -7.31 11.93
CA ASP A 18 5.76 -6.88 12.94
C ASP A 18 7.06 -6.30 12.37
N VAL A 19 6.98 -5.62 11.22
CA VAL A 19 8.14 -5.01 10.57
C VAL A 19 7.94 -3.51 10.35
N THR A 20 9.04 -2.80 10.23
CA THR A 20 9.07 -1.40 9.82
C THR A 20 9.51 -1.30 8.37
N LEU A 21 8.67 -0.69 7.53
CA LEU A 21 8.96 -0.35 6.14
C LEU A 21 9.23 1.14 6.07
N GLN A 22 10.45 1.52 5.70
CA GLN A 22 10.84 2.92 5.77
C GLN A 22 11.72 3.36 4.61
N ASN A 23 11.70 4.66 4.35
CA ASN A 23 12.59 5.31 3.39
C ASN A 23 12.41 4.83 1.95
N SER A 24 11.19 4.46 1.58
CA SER A 24 10.91 4.11 0.20
C SER A 24 11.10 5.32 -0.73
N PRO A 25 11.75 5.16 -1.87
CA PRO A 25 11.87 6.23 -2.86
C PRO A 25 10.61 6.48 -3.67
N PHE A 26 9.60 5.59 -3.55
CA PHE A 26 8.31 5.60 -4.23
C PHE A 26 7.28 4.89 -3.35
N TRP A 27 6.23 4.30 -3.89
CA TRP A 27 5.25 3.50 -3.12
C TRP A 27 5.95 2.52 -2.19
N THR A 28 5.55 2.52 -0.93
CA THR A 28 6.27 1.72 0.07
C THR A 28 5.99 0.24 -0.10
N SER A 29 4.71 -0.16 -0.10
CA SER A 29 4.34 -1.56 -0.31
C SER A 29 3.19 -1.67 -1.29
N HIS A 30 3.41 -2.37 -2.38
CA HIS A 30 2.45 -2.56 -3.46
C HIS A 30 2.10 -4.03 -3.63
N TYR A 31 0.81 -4.33 -3.56
CA TYR A 31 0.23 -5.67 -3.73
C TYR A 31 -0.61 -5.66 -4.98
N TYR A 32 -0.23 -6.46 -5.98
CA TYR A 32 -0.92 -6.53 -7.25
C TYR A 32 -1.53 -7.91 -7.49
N ARG A 33 -2.85 -7.97 -7.66
CA ARG A 33 -3.61 -9.20 -7.88
C ARG A 33 -3.29 -10.27 -6.85
N CYS A 34 -3.30 -9.88 -5.59
CA CYS A 34 -3.09 -10.79 -4.46
C CYS A 34 -4.43 -11.17 -3.81
N ASP A 35 -4.48 -12.39 -3.28
CA ASP A 35 -5.64 -12.92 -2.56
C ASP A 35 -5.22 -13.43 -1.18
N LYS A 36 -6.04 -13.19 -0.17
CA LYS A 36 -5.79 -13.57 1.23
C LYS A 36 -4.49 -12.98 1.76
N VAL A 37 -4.46 -11.66 1.87
CA VAL A 37 -3.31 -10.90 2.39
C VAL A 37 -3.61 -10.42 3.80
N LYS A 38 -2.65 -10.56 4.69
CA LYS A 38 -2.69 -10.00 6.05
C LYS A 38 -1.48 -9.12 6.28
N LEU A 39 -1.72 -7.86 6.64
CA LEU A 39 -0.69 -6.89 7.03
C LEU A 39 -0.95 -6.51 8.48
N LEU A 40 -0.07 -6.95 9.38
CA LEU A 40 -0.30 -6.89 10.82
C LEU A 40 0.83 -6.12 11.52
N ASN A 41 0.47 -5.11 12.30
CA ASN A 41 1.40 -4.36 13.15
C ASN A 41 2.60 -3.78 12.37
N LEU A 42 2.35 -3.25 11.17
CA LEU A 42 3.39 -2.60 10.37
C LEU A 42 3.58 -1.16 10.83
N ARG A 43 4.82 -0.72 10.84
CA ARG A 43 5.15 0.70 10.88
C ARG A 43 5.65 1.14 9.52
N ILE A 44 4.96 2.08 8.90
CA ILE A 44 5.31 2.61 7.58
C ILE A 44 5.70 4.07 7.72
N PHE A 45 6.94 4.38 7.35
CA PHE A 45 7.52 5.67 7.60
C PHE A 45 8.29 6.23 6.40
N SER A 46 7.90 7.44 5.98
CA SER A 46 8.60 8.22 4.95
C SER A 46 9.06 9.55 5.53
N PRO A 47 10.37 9.79 5.68
CA PRO A 47 10.86 11.01 6.28
C PRO A 47 10.65 12.23 5.37
N ILE A 48 10.38 13.36 5.99
CA ILE A 48 10.25 14.65 5.30
C ILE A 48 11.63 15.31 5.09
N LYS A 49 12.57 15.02 5.97
CA LYS A 49 13.93 15.58 5.98
C LYS A 49 14.98 14.48 6.02
N PRO A 50 16.17 14.66 5.46
CA PRO A 50 16.62 15.82 4.66
C PRO A 50 16.03 15.85 3.26
N ILE A 51 15.51 14.72 2.75
CA ILE A 51 14.93 14.61 1.40
C ILE A 51 13.52 14.03 1.52
N LYS A 52 12.54 14.75 1.00
CA LYS A 52 11.17 14.27 0.89
C LYS A 52 11.05 13.35 -0.34
N SER A 53 10.63 12.11 -0.14
CA SER A 53 10.26 11.22 -1.24
C SER A 53 8.83 11.51 -1.67
N ALA A 54 8.64 12.00 -2.88
CA ALA A 54 7.31 12.18 -3.44
C ALA A 54 6.69 10.84 -3.84
N SER A 55 5.34 10.74 -3.78
CA SER A 55 4.59 9.50 -4.07
C SER A 55 5.08 8.33 -3.21
N ALA A 56 5.31 8.60 -1.93
CA ALA A 56 5.69 7.56 -0.96
C ALA A 56 4.45 7.09 -0.20
N ASP A 57 3.50 6.55 -0.95
CA ASP A 57 2.28 5.94 -0.44
C ASP A 57 2.66 4.78 0.49
N GLY A 58 1.81 4.51 1.48
CA GLY A 58 2.08 3.45 2.45
C GLY A 58 1.78 2.06 1.92
N ILE A 59 0.51 1.78 1.68
CA ILE A 59 0.02 0.49 1.17
C ILE A 59 -0.83 0.75 -0.07
N ASP A 60 -0.43 0.16 -1.18
CA ASP A 60 -1.15 0.16 -2.45
C ASP A 60 -1.75 -1.22 -2.72
N MET A 61 -3.06 -1.35 -2.57
CA MET A 61 -3.81 -2.54 -2.98
C MET A 61 -4.29 -2.35 -4.41
N ASP A 62 -3.89 -3.24 -5.30
CA ASP A 62 -4.16 -3.13 -6.73
C ASP A 62 -4.80 -4.42 -7.23
N VAL A 63 -6.13 -4.38 -7.44
CA VAL A 63 -6.95 -5.55 -7.83
C VAL A 63 -6.80 -6.72 -6.84
N CYS A 64 -6.85 -6.43 -5.54
CA CYS A 64 -6.68 -7.44 -4.48
C CYS A 64 -8.02 -7.89 -3.91
N THR A 65 -8.04 -9.10 -3.35
CA THR A 65 -9.20 -9.66 -2.66
C THR A 65 -8.84 -10.24 -1.30
N ASN A 66 -9.81 -10.24 -0.37
CA ASN A 66 -9.62 -10.80 0.97
C ASN A 66 -8.39 -10.22 1.67
N PHE A 67 -8.38 -8.92 1.84
CA PHE A 67 -7.22 -8.18 2.34
C PHE A 67 -7.51 -7.63 3.74
N HIS A 68 -6.64 -7.92 4.71
CA HIS A 68 -6.77 -7.49 6.08
C HIS A 68 -5.57 -6.67 6.52
N ILE A 69 -5.81 -5.43 6.93
CA ILE A 69 -4.81 -4.50 7.49
C ILE A 69 -5.19 -4.23 8.93
N LYS A 70 -4.33 -4.57 9.88
CA LYS A 70 -4.60 -4.39 11.29
C LYS A 70 -3.39 -3.89 12.07
N GLY A 71 -3.65 -2.91 12.96
CA GLY A 71 -2.64 -2.41 13.90
C GLY A 71 -1.48 -1.67 13.24
N CYS A 72 -1.66 -1.19 12.01
CA CYS A 72 -0.62 -0.50 11.27
C CYS A 72 -0.56 0.99 11.62
N ARG A 73 0.65 1.55 11.53
CA ARG A 73 0.89 2.95 11.82
C ARG A 73 1.60 3.64 10.66
N PHE A 74 1.06 4.78 10.24
CA PHE A 74 1.49 5.48 9.03
C PHE A 74 2.00 6.88 9.34
N THR A 75 3.19 7.19 8.82
CA THR A 75 3.75 8.53 8.70
C THR A 75 4.35 8.64 7.30
N VAL A 76 3.57 9.10 6.33
CA VAL A 76 3.93 9.02 4.91
C VAL A 76 3.80 10.35 4.17
N ASN A 77 4.52 10.48 3.08
CA ASN A 77 4.59 11.71 2.27
C ASN A 77 3.61 11.71 1.09
N ASP A 78 2.66 10.82 1.08
CA ASP A 78 1.54 10.77 0.16
C ASP A 78 0.36 10.05 0.84
N ASP A 79 -0.46 9.30 0.12
CA ASP A 79 -1.59 8.56 0.68
C ASP A 79 -1.13 7.41 1.58
N ALA A 80 -1.85 7.15 2.67
CA ALA A 80 -1.46 6.04 3.56
C ALA A 80 -1.91 4.68 3.03
N ILE A 81 -3.17 4.58 2.57
CA ILE A 81 -3.74 3.34 2.02
C ILE A 81 -4.47 3.69 0.72
N CYS A 82 -4.08 3.04 -0.37
CA CYS A 82 -4.64 3.28 -1.70
C CYS A 82 -5.32 2.03 -2.27
N PHE A 83 -6.48 2.26 -2.88
CA PHE A 83 -7.25 1.26 -3.60
C PHE A 83 -7.11 1.51 -5.09
N LYS A 84 -6.35 0.68 -5.78
CA LYS A 84 -6.08 0.83 -7.21
C LYS A 84 -6.74 -0.30 -8.00
N GLY A 85 -7.26 0.03 -9.18
CA GLY A 85 -7.92 -0.90 -10.10
C GLY A 85 -7.11 -1.16 -11.36
N GLY A 86 -5.80 -1.23 -11.23
CA GLY A 86 -4.85 -1.28 -12.32
C GLY A 86 -4.06 0.02 -12.46
N LYS A 87 -3.05 0.03 -13.30
CA LYS A 87 -2.12 1.14 -13.44
C LYS A 87 -1.80 1.45 -14.89
N GLY A 88 -1.65 2.75 -15.15
CA GLY A 88 -1.23 3.27 -16.44
C GLY A 88 -2.39 3.75 -17.31
N PRO A 89 -2.08 4.36 -18.47
CA PRO A 89 -3.09 5.04 -19.30
C PRO A 89 -4.11 4.10 -19.95
N TYR A 90 -3.87 2.79 -19.93
CA TYR A 90 -4.75 1.77 -20.51
C TYR A 90 -5.28 0.80 -19.46
N ALA A 91 -5.27 1.20 -18.17
CA ALA A 91 -5.71 0.33 -17.08
C ALA A 91 -7.18 -0.10 -17.22
N ASP A 92 -8.02 0.75 -17.75
CA ASP A 92 -9.44 0.51 -18.03
C ASP A 92 -9.69 -0.47 -19.19
N GLN A 93 -8.70 -0.67 -20.05
CA GLN A 93 -8.78 -1.58 -21.21
C GLN A 93 -8.28 -2.99 -20.88
N ASP A 94 -7.57 -3.16 -19.77
CA ASP A 94 -7.11 -4.47 -19.32
C ASP A 94 -8.24 -5.20 -18.60
N THR A 95 -8.79 -6.23 -19.23
CA THR A 95 -9.89 -7.04 -18.69
C THR A 95 -9.57 -7.77 -17.39
N TYR A 96 -8.30 -7.87 -17.04
CA TYR A 96 -7.86 -8.44 -15.77
C TYR A 96 -7.79 -7.42 -14.64
N ASN A 97 -7.91 -6.13 -14.92
CA ASN A 97 -8.03 -5.10 -13.90
C ASN A 97 -9.47 -5.05 -13.36
N GLY A 98 -9.60 -4.49 -12.17
CA GLY A 98 -10.90 -4.41 -11.54
C GLY A 98 -10.82 -3.89 -10.10
N PRO A 99 -11.91 -4.01 -9.35
CA PRO A 99 -11.97 -3.48 -7.98
C PRO A 99 -11.17 -4.34 -6.99
N ASN A 100 -10.78 -3.71 -5.89
CA ASN A 100 -10.43 -4.43 -4.68
C ASN A 100 -11.72 -4.92 -3.99
N LYS A 101 -11.72 -6.12 -3.42
CA LYS A 101 -12.90 -6.73 -2.81
C LYS A 101 -12.60 -7.34 -1.46
N ASN A 102 -13.56 -7.25 -0.55
CA ASN A 102 -13.49 -7.87 0.77
C ASN A 102 -12.25 -7.39 1.55
N ILE A 103 -12.22 -6.09 1.84
CA ILE A 103 -11.10 -5.41 2.52
C ILE A 103 -11.54 -5.07 3.95
N LEU A 104 -10.73 -5.45 4.93
CA LEU A 104 -10.91 -5.07 6.34
C LEU A 104 -9.70 -4.26 6.79
N ILE A 105 -9.97 -3.05 7.30
CA ILE A 105 -8.95 -2.16 7.87
C ILE A 105 -9.40 -1.83 9.28
N GLU A 106 -8.60 -2.17 10.28
CA GLU A 106 -8.93 -1.95 11.68
C GLU A 106 -7.71 -1.60 12.53
N ASP A 107 -7.96 -0.85 13.60
CA ASP A 107 -6.94 -0.49 14.61
C ASP A 107 -5.69 0.18 14.00
N CYS A 108 -5.86 1.00 12.98
CA CYS A 108 -4.76 1.70 12.32
C CYS A 108 -4.64 3.13 12.79
N PHE A 109 -3.40 3.63 12.83
CA PHE A 109 -3.06 4.99 13.20
C PHE A 109 -2.44 5.75 12.03
N PHE A 110 -2.97 6.92 11.74
CA PHE A 110 -2.49 7.82 10.69
C PHE A 110 -1.90 9.05 11.37
N ASP A 111 -0.60 9.00 11.72
CA ASP A 111 0.07 10.10 12.42
C ASP A 111 0.26 11.30 11.50
N HIS A 112 0.64 11.05 10.26
CA HIS A 112 0.82 12.06 9.23
C HIS A 112 0.70 11.46 7.85
N THR A 113 -0.08 12.12 6.99
CA THR A 113 -0.12 11.89 5.55
C THR A 113 -0.07 13.24 4.84
N THR A 114 0.63 13.36 3.73
CA THR A 114 0.55 14.58 2.90
C THR A 114 -0.61 14.50 1.91
N GLY A 115 -1.02 13.28 1.58
CA GLY A 115 -2.24 12.97 0.83
C GLY A 115 -3.39 12.58 1.75
N SER A 116 -4.14 11.57 1.39
CA SER A 116 -5.29 11.05 2.14
C SER A 116 -4.90 9.92 3.09
N CYS A 117 -5.72 9.69 4.12
CA CYS A 117 -5.58 8.46 4.90
C CYS A 117 -5.95 7.23 4.06
N MET A 118 -6.98 7.36 3.23
CA MET A 118 -7.44 6.31 2.31
C MET A 118 -7.97 6.95 1.02
N THR A 119 -7.62 6.41 -0.13
CA THR A 119 -8.05 6.84 -1.48
C THR A 119 -8.45 5.69 -2.36
#